data_80e5739fcc50ef730d65966354ce3793
#
_entry.id   80e5739fcc50ef730d65966354ce3793
#
_cell.length_a   1.000
_cell.length_b   1.000
_cell.length_c   1.000
_cell.angle_alpha   90.00
_cell.angle_beta   90.00
_cell.angle_gamma   90.00
#
_symmetry.space_group_name_H-M   'P 1'
#
loop_
_entity.id
_entity.type
_entity.pdbx_description
1 polymer ?
#
loop_
_entity_poly.entity_id
_entity_poly.type
_entity_poly.pdbx_seq_one_letter_code
_entity_poly.pdbx_strand_id
1 'polypeptide(L)'
;MLAKYNILTVTHKRTNLKDIRDFVLKVDDEEALKSELSYLKGQFQLDELFYLPTCNRVMYFFTTDQQVNERFITHFFQRINPNMPFELLDELNDIVYHHQGEEALKHFFDVAASIDSLVIGERQILRQIRESYEQCHAWGLSGEYIRLVFQQAVVAAKGVYN
;
A
#
# COMPACT_ATOMS: atom_id res chain seq x y z
N MET A 1 -10.43 -5.03 16.54
CA MET A 1 -10.84 -4.13 15.46
C MET A 1 -9.67 -3.42 14.80
N LEU A 2 -8.79 -2.78 15.57
CA LEU A 2 -7.59 -2.14 15.00
C LEU A 2 -6.68 -3.13 14.26
N ALA A 3 -6.62 -4.36 14.73
CA ALA A 3 -5.79 -5.39 14.11
C ALA A 3 -6.16 -5.70 12.65
N LYS A 4 -7.35 -5.27 12.21
CA LYS A 4 -7.77 -5.44 10.82
C LYS A 4 -6.93 -4.61 9.84
N TYR A 5 -6.36 -3.51 10.29
CA TYR A 5 -5.59 -2.60 9.43
C TYR A 5 -4.19 -3.14 9.21
N ASN A 6 -3.81 -3.26 7.95
CA ASN A 6 -2.51 -3.75 7.55
C ASN A 6 -1.95 -2.91 6.42
N ILE A 7 -0.65 -2.62 6.48
CA ILE A 7 0.08 -2.03 5.39
C ILE A 7 1.29 -2.91 5.09
N LEU A 8 1.44 -3.27 3.81
CA LEU A 8 2.66 -3.88 3.30
C LEU A 8 3.28 -2.85 2.37
N THR A 9 4.50 -2.43 2.66
CA THR A 9 5.14 -1.38 1.87
C THR A 9 6.62 -1.65 1.65
N VAL A 10 7.11 -1.21 0.49
CA VAL A 10 8.52 -1.26 0.12
C VAL A 10 8.92 0.15 -0.27
N THR A 11 10.03 0.62 0.28
CA THR A 11 10.51 1.98 0.02
C THR A 11 11.96 1.96 -0.43
N HIS A 12 12.40 3.06 -1.04
CA HIS A 12 13.79 3.26 -1.44
C HIS A 12 14.76 3.23 -0.24
N LYS A 13 14.24 3.40 0.97
CA LYS A 13 15.06 3.35 2.19
C LYS A 13 15.60 1.95 2.48
N ARG A 14 14.89 0.92 2.03
CA ARG A 14 15.28 -0.48 2.25
C ARG A 14 15.85 -1.15 1.02
N THR A 15 15.53 -0.62 -0.16
CA THR A 15 15.94 -1.23 -1.41
C THR A 15 16.14 -0.13 -2.46
N ASN A 16 16.79 -0.45 -3.57
CA ASN A 16 16.97 0.51 -4.64
C ASN A 16 15.71 0.59 -5.52
N LEU A 17 15.65 1.59 -6.41
CA LEU A 17 14.48 1.80 -7.26
C LEU A 17 14.18 0.62 -8.18
N LYS A 18 15.23 -0.10 -8.60
CA LYS A 18 15.06 -1.29 -9.45
C LYS A 18 14.27 -2.37 -8.72
N ASP A 19 14.62 -2.59 -7.44
CA ASP A 19 13.96 -3.61 -6.65
C ASP A 19 12.51 -3.23 -6.32
N ILE A 20 12.23 -1.93 -6.11
CA ILE A 20 10.88 -1.47 -5.88
C ILE A 20 9.95 -1.90 -7.02
N ARG A 21 10.42 -1.87 -8.25
CA ARG A 21 9.63 -2.26 -9.43
C ARG A 21 9.19 -3.73 -9.39
N ASP A 22 9.91 -4.57 -8.68
CA ASP A 22 9.52 -5.98 -8.53
C ASP A 22 8.31 -6.16 -7.61
N PHE A 23 7.94 -5.12 -6.85
CA PHE A 23 6.84 -5.16 -5.89
C PHE A 23 5.61 -4.40 -6.36
N VAL A 24 5.63 -3.80 -7.55
CA VAL A 24 4.48 -3.13 -8.14
C VAL A 24 3.77 -4.05 -9.10
N LEU A 25 2.48 -3.82 -9.29
CA LEU A 25 1.70 -4.55 -10.29
C LEU A 25 2.12 -4.10 -11.69
N LYS A 26 2.48 -5.07 -12.53
CA LYS A 26 2.89 -4.82 -13.90
C LYS A 26 1.67 -5.02 -14.80
N VAL A 27 1.00 -3.92 -15.10
CA VAL A 27 -0.23 -3.92 -15.88
C VAL A 27 -0.13 -2.85 -16.97
N ASP A 28 -0.83 -3.07 -18.09
CA ASP A 28 -0.74 -2.19 -19.26
C ASP A 28 -1.74 -1.05 -19.22
N ASP A 29 -2.86 -1.22 -18.51
CA ASP A 29 -3.92 -0.21 -18.49
C ASP A 29 -4.73 -0.30 -17.19
N GLU A 30 -5.69 0.63 -17.04
CA GLU A 30 -6.52 0.71 -15.85
C GLU A 30 -7.43 -0.50 -15.67
N GLU A 31 -7.92 -1.06 -16.77
CA GLU A 31 -8.79 -2.25 -16.70
C GLU A 31 -8.01 -3.45 -16.15
N ALA A 32 -6.78 -3.63 -16.59
CA ALA A 32 -5.92 -4.69 -16.08
C ALA A 32 -5.60 -4.46 -14.62
N LEU A 33 -5.37 -3.21 -14.21
CA LEU A 33 -5.11 -2.87 -12.81
C LEU A 33 -6.31 -3.20 -11.94
N LYS A 34 -7.50 -2.80 -12.36
CA LYS A 34 -8.74 -3.10 -11.65
C LYS A 34 -8.92 -4.61 -11.47
N SER A 35 -8.70 -5.37 -12.54
CA SER A 35 -8.79 -6.83 -12.50
C SER A 35 -7.82 -7.45 -11.50
N GLU A 36 -6.57 -7.01 -11.54
CA GLU A 36 -5.55 -7.56 -10.64
C GLU A 36 -5.82 -7.21 -9.18
N LEU A 37 -6.21 -5.98 -8.90
CA LEU A 37 -6.54 -5.58 -7.53
C LEU A 37 -7.77 -6.32 -7.01
N SER A 38 -8.78 -6.50 -7.85
CA SER A 38 -9.98 -7.26 -7.48
C SER A 38 -9.63 -8.72 -7.20
N TYR A 39 -8.75 -9.30 -8.00
CA TYR A 39 -8.29 -10.67 -7.80
C TYR A 39 -7.54 -10.81 -6.48
N LEU A 40 -6.61 -9.88 -6.19
CA LEU A 40 -5.87 -9.88 -4.92
C LEU A 40 -6.82 -9.80 -3.73
N LYS A 41 -7.79 -8.89 -3.81
CA LYS A 41 -8.77 -8.72 -2.74
C LYS A 41 -9.51 -10.03 -2.46
N GLY A 42 -9.96 -10.71 -3.51
CA GLY A 42 -10.68 -11.97 -3.36
C GLY A 42 -9.80 -13.12 -2.90
N GLN A 43 -8.63 -13.27 -3.51
CA GLN A 43 -7.73 -14.39 -3.21
C GLN A 43 -7.24 -14.37 -1.77
N PHE A 44 -6.89 -13.18 -1.27
CA PHE A 44 -6.33 -13.04 0.08
C PHE A 44 -7.39 -12.69 1.11
N GLN A 45 -8.66 -12.70 0.72
CA GLN A 45 -9.79 -12.45 1.61
C GLN A 45 -9.69 -11.11 2.32
N LEU A 46 -9.37 -10.08 1.54
CA LEU A 46 -9.29 -8.72 2.04
C LEU A 46 -10.68 -8.10 1.99
N ASP A 47 -11.05 -7.37 3.05
CA ASP A 47 -12.33 -6.66 3.07
C ASP A 47 -12.25 -5.38 2.22
N GLU A 48 -11.10 -4.73 2.25
CA GLU A 48 -10.83 -3.51 1.50
C GLU A 48 -9.39 -3.53 1.03
N LEU A 49 -9.11 -2.83 -0.07
CA LEU A 49 -7.75 -2.74 -0.62
C LEU A 49 -7.51 -1.36 -1.22
N PHE A 50 -6.42 -0.73 -0.81
CA PHE A 50 -5.91 0.54 -1.34
C PHE A 50 -4.49 0.30 -1.84
N TYR A 51 -4.19 0.75 -3.05
CA TYR A 51 -2.91 0.54 -3.70
C TYR A 51 -2.29 1.88 -4.09
N LEU A 52 -1.06 2.11 -3.66
CA LEU A 52 -0.34 3.36 -3.93
C LEU A 52 1.06 3.06 -4.47
N PRO A 53 1.24 3.06 -5.80
CA PRO A 53 2.57 2.99 -6.38
C PRO A 53 3.08 4.41 -6.68
N THR A 54 4.27 4.74 -6.19
CA THR A 54 4.92 6.02 -6.50
C THR A 54 6.36 5.75 -6.91
N CYS A 55 7.11 6.80 -7.26
CA CYS A 55 8.54 6.63 -7.58
C CYS A 55 9.36 6.15 -6.39
N ASN A 56 8.92 6.46 -5.18
CA ASN A 56 9.72 6.24 -3.97
C ASN A 56 9.23 5.07 -3.12
N ARG A 57 8.03 4.57 -3.38
CA ARG A 57 7.44 3.49 -2.60
C ARG A 57 6.31 2.80 -3.33
N VAL A 58 6.00 1.60 -2.90
CA VAL A 58 4.75 0.96 -3.20
C VAL A 58 4.09 0.59 -1.88
N MET A 59 2.78 0.82 -1.77
CA MET A 59 2.03 0.56 -0.56
C MET A 59 0.76 -0.20 -0.88
N TYR A 60 0.53 -1.29 -0.15
CA TYR A 60 -0.72 -2.04 -0.15
C TYR A 60 -1.33 -1.88 1.23
N PHE A 61 -2.41 -1.11 1.31
CA PHE A 61 -3.13 -0.86 2.56
C PHE A 61 -4.47 -1.58 2.50
N PHE A 62 -4.70 -2.49 3.44
CA PHE A 62 -5.92 -3.30 3.39
C PHE A 62 -6.43 -3.61 4.78
N THR A 63 -7.70 -4.01 4.82
CA THR A 63 -8.34 -4.52 6.02
C THR A 63 -8.69 -5.98 5.80
N THR A 64 -8.46 -6.81 6.81
CA THR A 64 -8.74 -8.25 6.72
C THR A 64 -8.87 -8.85 8.12
N ASP A 65 -9.61 -9.95 8.20
CA ASP A 65 -9.64 -10.79 9.40
C ASP A 65 -8.60 -11.90 9.35
N GLN A 66 -7.89 -12.03 8.22
CA GLN A 66 -6.86 -13.04 8.06
C GLN A 66 -5.61 -12.67 8.83
N GLN A 67 -4.84 -13.67 9.25
CA GLN A 67 -3.54 -13.45 9.88
C GLN A 67 -2.52 -13.10 8.81
N VAL A 68 -1.91 -11.91 8.92
CA VAL A 68 -0.89 -11.45 7.99
C VAL A 68 0.48 -11.76 8.60
N ASN A 69 1.04 -12.90 8.21
CA ASN A 69 2.33 -13.36 8.68
C ASN A 69 3.32 -13.45 7.51
N GLU A 70 4.52 -13.99 7.75
CA GLU A 70 5.54 -14.11 6.73
C GLU A 70 5.05 -14.93 5.53
N ARG A 71 4.30 -15.99 5.79
CA ARG A 71 3.75 -16.83 4.73
C ARG A 71 2.76 -16.06 3.87
N PHE A 72 1.88 -15.27 4.50
CA PHE A 72 0.93 -14.42 3.79
C PHE A 72 1.70 -13.44 2.88
N ILE A 73 2.70 -12.77 3.44
CA ILE A 73 3.49 -11.77 2.70
C ILE A 73 4.18 -12.40 1.49
N THR A 74 4.78 -13.57 1.68
CA THR A 74 5.45 -14.29 0.59
C THR A 74 4.46 -14.64 -0.52
N HIS A 75 3.32 -15.21 -0.19
CA HIS A 75 2.31 -15.58 -1.18
C HIS A 75 1.75 -14.35 -1.89
N PHE A 76 1.55 -13.27 -1.14
CA PHE A 76 1.02 -12.02 -1.68
C PHE A 76 1.93 -11.47 -2.79
N PHE A 77 3.22 -11.37 -2.52
CA PHE A 77 4.15 -10.82 -3.49
C PHE A 77 4.52 -11.80 -4.60
N GLN A 78 4.43 -13.10 -4.36
CA GLN A 78 4.55 -14.09 -5.44
C GLN A 78 3.40 -13.96 -6.44
N ARG A 79 2.21 -13.62 -5.96
CA ARG A 79 1.08 -13.37 -6.85
C ARG A 79 1.27 -12.08 -7.64
N ILE A 80 1.79 -11.04 -6.99
CA ILE A 80 2.03 -9.75 -7.63
C ILE A 80 3.10 -9.88 -8.72
N ASN A 81 4.17 -10.61 -8.43
CA ASN A 81 5.26 -10.83 -9.38
C ASN A 81 5.67 -12.31 -9.38
N PRO A 82 5.03 -13.13 -10.23
CA PRO A 82 5.40 -14.55 -10.31
C PRO A 82 6.84 -14.80 -10.76
N ASN A 83 7.45 -13.80 -11.39
CA ASN A 83 8.83 -13.88 -11.89
C ASN A 83 9.82 -13.19 -10.95
N MET A 84 9.44 -12.97 -9.71
CA MET A 84 10.34 -12.33 -8.74
C MET A 84 11.62 -13.10 -8.60
N PRO A 85 12.81 -12.42 -8.65
CA PRO A 85 14.09 -13.10 -8.49
C PRO A 85 14.17 -13.85 -7.16
N PHE A 86 14.82 -15.01 -7.19
CA PHE A 86 14.94 -15.85 -6.01
C PHE A 86 15.58 -15.12 -4.83
N GLU A 87 16.57 -14.28 -5.11
CA GLU A 87 17.26 -13.49 -4.07
C GLU A 87 16.30 -12.57 -3.33
N LEU A 88 15.34 -11.97 -4.04
CA LEU A 88 14.34 -11.11 -3.42
C LEU A 88 13.35 -11.92 -2.59
N LEU A 89 12.97 -13.11 -3.05
CA LEU A 89 12.06 -13.98 -2.29
C LEU A 89 12.67 -14.38 -0.96
N ASP A 90 13.98 -14.67 -0.97
CA ASP A 90 14.70 -15.09 0.21
C ASP A 90 14.82 -13.98 1.25
N GLU A 91 14.88 -12.73 0.78
CA GLU A 91 15.02 -11.54 1.63
C GLU A 91 13.72 -10.77 1.82
N LEU A 92 12.61 -11.36 1.39
CA LEU A 92 11.34 -10.63 1.30
C LEU A 92 10.92 -9.98 2.62
N ASN A 93 11.03 -10.71 3.73
CA ASN A 93 10.59 -10.22 5.02
C ASN A 93 11.54 -9.17 5.61
N ASP A 94 12.75 -9.04 5.05
CA ASP A 94 13.66 -7.96 5.41
C ASP A 94 13.43 -6.72 4.57
N ILE A 95 12.86 -6.88 3.36
CA ILE A 95 12.61 -5.77 2.43
C ILE A 95 11.24 -5.14 2.67
N VAL A 96 10.22 -5.97 2.89
CA VAL A 96 8.84 -5.51 3.09
C VAL A 96 8.64 -5.07 4.53
N TYR A 97 8.19 -3.83 4.71
CA TYR A 97 7.71 -3.38 6.01
C TYR A 97 6.25 -3.79 6.16
N HIS A 98 5.93 -4.43 7.27
CA HIS A 98 4.56 -4.76 7.63
C HIS A 98 4.15 -3.94 8.85
N HIS A 99 3.17 -3.07 8.65
CA HIS A 99 2.57 -2.30 9.74
C HIS A 99 1.17 -2.83 9.98
N GLN A 100 0.80 -3.05 11.24
CA GLN A 100 -0.51 -3.57 11.58
C GLN A 100 -1.15 -2.76 12.71
N GLY A 101 -2.47 -2.61 12.66
CA GLY A 101 -3.23 -1.94 13.70
C GLY A 101 -2.91 -0.45 13.76
N GLU A 102 -2.69 0.02 14.97
CA GLU A 102 -2.38 1.42 15.23
C GLU A 102 -1.14 1.89 14.45
N GLU A 103 -0.13 1.02 14.32
CA GLU A 103 1.08 1.33 13.55
C GLU A 103 0.78 1.52 12.06
N ALA A 104 -0.20 0.78 11.53
CA ALA A 104 -0.61 0.97 10.14
C ALA A 104 -1.25 2.34 9.94
N LEU A 105 -2.12 2.75 10.85
CA LEU A 105 -2.76 4.07 10.79
C LEU A 105 -1.74 5.18 10.89
N LYS A 106 -0.82 5.05 11.84
CA LYS A 106 0.24 6.03 12.02
C LYS A 106 1.10 6.16 10.77
N HIS A 107 1.48 5.03 10.18
CA HIS A 107 2.28 5.03 8.96
C HIS A 107 1.54 5.73 7.82
N PHE A 108 0.25 5.46 7.67
CA PHE A 108 -0.54 6.09 6.61
C PHE A 108 -0.59 7.62 6.81
N PHE A 109 -0.82 8.07 8.04
CA PHE A 109 -0.83 9.50 8.33
C PHE A 109 0.53 10.15 8.06
N ASP A 110 1.62 9.48 8.44
CA ASP A 110 2.98 9.99 8.21
C ASP A 110 3.27 10.14 6.71
N VAL A 111 2.86 9.16 5.92
CA VAL A 111 3.04 9.22 4.46
C VAL A 111 2.21 10.35 3.86
N ALA A 112 0.95 10.48 4.28
CA ALA A 112 0.07 11.52 3.77
C ALA A 112 0.60 12.91 4.11
N ALA A 113 1.23 13.07 5.27
CA ALA A 113 1.84 14.33 5.69
C ALA A 113 3.24 14.53 5.13
N SER A 114 3.73 13.60 4.32
CA SER A 114 5.08 13.62 3.70
C SER A 114 6.22 13.53 4.72
N ILE A 115 5.93 13.08 5.94
CA ILE A 115 6.96 12.93 6.97
C ILE A 115 7.95 11.83 6.60
N ASP A 116 7.46 10.78 5.94
CA ASP A 116 8.27 9.64 5.51
C ASP A 116 8.79 9.78 4.08
N SER A 117 8.67 10.98 3.50
CA SER A 117 9.13 11.26 2.14
C SER A 117 10.56 11.77 2.15
N LEU A 118 11.28 11.61 1.01
CA LEU A 118 12.60 12.20 0.81
C LEU A 118 12.54 13.73 0.79
N VAL A 119 11.44 14.28 0.29
CA VAL A 119 11.24 15.73 0.20
C VAL A 119 10.14 16.12 1.17
N ILE A 120 10.56 16.61 2.35
CA ILE A 120 9.61 17.01 3.39
C ILE A 120 8.74 18.15 2.88
N GLY A 121 7.41 18.03 3.09
CA GLY A 121 6.45 19.03 2.69
C GLY A 121 6.01 18.96 1.24
N GLU A 122 6.39 17.90 0.53
CA GLU A 122 5.98 17.73 -0.86
C GLU A 122 4.49 17.39 -0.93
N ARG A 123 3.72 18.27 -1.60
CA ARG A 123 2.26 18.09 -1.72
C ARG A 123 1.86 17.06 -2.76
N GLN A 124 2.80 16.64 -3.60
CA GLN A 124 2.53 15.67 -4.66
C GLN A 124 2.11 14.32 -4.10
N ILE A 125 2.68 13.90 -2.97
CA ILE A 125 2.31 12.62 -2.36
C ILE A 125 0.85 12.62 -1.90
N LEU A 126 0.37 13.71 -1.33
CA LEU A 126 -1.03 13.82 -0.92
C LEU A 126 -1.96 13.74 -2.13
N ARG A 127 -1.58 14.39 -3.23
CA ARG A 127 -2.33 14.32 -4.48
C ARG A 127 -2.39 12.89 -5.01
N GLN A 128 -1.25 12.18 -4.99
CA GLN A 128 -1.19 10.79 -5.43
C GLN A 128 -2.06 9.88 -4.56
N ILE A 129 -2.04 10.09 -3.24
CA ILE A 129 -2.90 9.34 -2.32
C ILE A 129 -4.36 9.58 -2.65
N ARG A 130 -4.74 10.82 -2.90
CA ARG A 130 -6.11 11.19 -3.22
C ARG A 130 -6.58 10.56 -4.52
N GLU A 131 -5.76 10.63 -5.57
CA GLU A 131 -6.09 10.03 -6.86
C GLU A 131 -6.22 8.52 -6.76
N SER A 132 -5.30 7.86 -6.05
CA SER A 132 -5.36 6.41 -5.85
C SER A 132 -6.58 6.00 -5.03
N TYR A 133 -6.93 6.79 -4.02
CA TYR A 133 -8.12 6.50 -3.22
C TYR A 133 -9.40 6.61 -4.07
N GLU A 134 -9.52 7.67 -4.85
CA GLU A 134 -10.69 7.88 -5.69
C GLU A 134 -10.86 6.73 -6.68
N GLN A 135 -9.76 6.26 -7.25
CA GLN A 135 -9.78 5.14 -8.18
C GLN A 135 -10.21 3.85 -7.48
N CYS A 136 -9.61 3.53 -6.34
CA CYS A 136 -9.97 2.33 -5.58
C CYS A 136 -11.42 2.38 -5.12
N HIS A 137 -11.88 3.54 -4.70
CA HIS A 137 -13.27 3.72 -4.29
C HIS A 137 -14.23 3.50 -5.46
N ALA A 138 -13.91 4.08 -6.62
CA ALA A 138 -14.73 3.92 -7.83
C ALA A 138 -14.83 2.47 -8.27
N TRP A 139 -13.79 1.68 -8.00
CA TRP A 139 -13.76 0.26 -8.35
C TRP A 139 -14.36 -0.65 -7.26
N GLY A 140 -14.90 -0.07 -6.19
CA GLY A 140 -15.49 -0.84 -5.10
C GLY A 140 -14.50 -1.58 -4.22
N LEU A 141 -13.24 -1.14 -4.22
CA LEU A 141 -12.18 -1.78 -3.44
C LEU A 141 -12.07 -1.22 -2.03
N SER A 142 -12.46 0.04 -1.82
CA SER A 142 -12.43 0.64 -0.49
C SER A 142 -13.83 0.66 0.13
N GLY A 143 -13.88 0.46 1.45
CA GLY A 143 -15.12 0.52 2.23
C GLY A 143 -15.01 1.58 3.31
N GLU A 144 -15.80 1.42 4.38
CA GLU A 144 -15.92 2.41 5.45
C GLU A 144 -14.63 2.64 6.23
N TYR A 145 -13.87 1.56 6.50
CA TYR A 145 -12.67 1.67 7.32
C TYR A 145 -11.60 2.51 6.62
N ILE A 146 -11.30 2.20 5.38
CA ILE A 146 -10.29 2.95 4.62
C ILE A 146 -10.78 4.36 4.32
N ARG A 147 -12.09 4.53 4.05
CA ARG A 147 -12.66 5.85 3.81
C ARG A 147 -12.41 6.78 5.00
N LEU A 148 -12.66 6.30 6.21
CA LEU A 148 -12.48 7.11 7.42
C LEU A 148 -11.01 7.45 7.63
N VAL A 149 -10.12 6.49 7.45
CA VAL A 149 -8.68 6.72 7.60
C VAL A 149 -8.20 7.75 6.57
N PHE A 150 -8.64 7.61 5.32
CA PHE A 150 -8.29 8.55 4.26
C PHE A 150 -8.75 9.97 4.59
N GLN A 151 -9.99 10.13 5.04
CA GLN A 151 -10.52 11.44 5.39
C GLN A 151 -9.71 12.09 6.52
N GLN A 152 -9.38 11.33 7.56
CA GLN A 152 -8.58 11.82 8.67
C GLN A 152 -7.18 12.20 8.24
N ALA A 153 -6.57 11.40 7.36
CA ALA A 153 -5.24 11.66 6.84
C ALA A 153 -5.18 12.95 6.02
N VAL A 154 -6.19 13.20 5.20
CA VAL A 154 -6.27 14.42 4.39
C VAL A 154 -6.39 15.66 5.29
N VAL A 155 -7.24 15.60 6.31
CA VAL A 155 -7.39 16.70 7.26
C VAL A 155 -6.07 16.98 7.98
N ALA A 156 -5.42 15.94 8.48
CA ALA A 156 -4.15 16.08 9.18
C ALA A 156 -3.05 16.63 8.27
N ALA A 157 -2.98 16.14 7.03
CA ALA A 157 -1.96 16.59 6.07
C ALA A 157 -2.15 18.06 5.69
N LYS A 158 -3.39 18.50 5.53
CA LYS A 158 -3.69 19.91 5.25
C LYS A 158 -3.23 20.81 6.40
N GLY A 159 -3.38 20.35 7.63
CA GLY A 159 -2.88 21.07 8.79
C GLY A 159 -1.37 21.24 8.79
N VAL A 160 -0.63 20.23 8.29
CA VAL A 160 0.82 20.31 8.17
C VAL A 160 1.25 21.36 7.15
N TYR A 161 0.53 21.45 6.03
CA TYR A 161 0.88 22.39 4.95
C TYR A 161 0.38 23.81 5.21
N ASN A 162 -0.60 23.95 6.05
CA ASN A 162 -1.15 25.26 6.41
C ASN A 162 -0.50 25.81 7.67
#